data_91d9910a5ace9347b5a292b93a3ccbb2
#
_entry.id   91d9910a5ace9347b5a292b93a3ccbb2
#
_cell.length_a   1.000
_cell.length_b   1.000
_cell.length_c   1.000
_cell.angle_alpha   90.00
_cell.angle_beta   90.00
_cell.angle_gamma   90.00
#
_symmetry.space_group_name_H-M   'P 1'
#
loop_
_entity.id
_entity.type
_entity.pdbx_description
1 polymer ?
#
loop_
_entity_poly.entity_id
_entity_poly.type
_entity_poly.pdbx_seq_one_letter_code
_entity_poly.pdbx_strand_id
1 'polypeptide(L)' 'MARKDGYIMEHRLIVAKAMGRILKRREVVHHINHDPQDNRPKNLQLFASNQDHKLYEHHGTPAPIWQG' A
#
# COMPACT_ATOMS: atom_id res chain seq x y z
N MET A 1 -22.51 4.02 -4.00
CA MET A 1 -22.11 3.96 -3.98
C MET A 1 -21.19 4.21 -4.27
N ALA A 2 -21.05 4.23 -4.42
CA ALA A 2 -20.37 4.38 -4.51
C ALA A 2 -19.57 4.21 -4.69
N ARG A 3 -19.48 4.26 -4.75
CA ARG A 3 -18.84 4.12 -4.86
C ARG A 3 -18.05 3.71 -5.15
N LYS A 4 -18.08 3.49 -5.23
CA LYS A 4 -17.21 2.84 -5.54
C LYS A 4 -16.54 2.69 -6.78
N ASP A 5 -17.13 2.76 -7.64
CA ASP A 5 -16.70 2.77 -8.93
C ASP A 5 -15.83 3.90 -9.17
N GLY A 6 -15.07 4.07 -10.07
CA GLY A 6 -14.11 5.11 -10.16
C GLY A 6 -13.44 5.39 -8.85
N TYR A 7 -13.69 4.57 -7.91
CA TYR A 7 -13.21 4.73 -6.57
C TYR A 7 -11.72 4.43 -6.48
N ILE A 8 -10.98 5.38 -5.99
CA ILE A 8 -9.55 5.19 -5.79
C ILE A 8 -9.32 4.98 -4.30
N MET A 9 -8.66 3.89 -3.96
CA MET A 9 -8.38 3.59 -2.57
C MET A 9 -7.54 4.70 -1.97
N GLU A 10 -8.00 5.25 -0.88
CA GLU A 10 -7.34 6.40 -0.26
C GLU A 10 -5.89 6.10 0.10
N HIS A 11 -5.62 4.91 0.62
CA HIS A 11 -4.26 4.55 1.00
C HIS A 11 -3.31 4.54 -0.20
N ARG A 12 -3.80 4.14 -1.37
CA ARG A 12 -2.97 4.17 -2.57
C ARG A 12 -2.67 5.60 -3.00
N LEU A 13 -3.66 6.48 -2.87
CA LEU A 13 -3.48 7.88 -3.23
C LEU A 13 -2.47 8.56 -2.32
N ILE A 14 -2.52 8.25 -1.02
CA ILE A 14 -1.60 8.83 -0.05
C ILE A 14 -0.16 8.42 -0.39
N VAL A 15 0.07 7.13 -0.68
CA VAL A 15 1.40 6.64 -1.00
C VAL A 15 1.88 7.23 -2.33
N ALA A 16 0.98 7.32 -3.32
CA ALA A 16 1.33 7.89 -4.62
C ALA A 16 1.81 9.33 -4.47
N LYS A 17 1.11 10.12 -3.66
CA LYS A 17 1.51 11.50 -3.41
C LYS A 17 2.86 11.57 -2.71
N ALA A 18 3.07 10.70 -1.74
CA ALA A 18 4.33 10.68 -0.99
C ALA A 18 5.50 10.31 -1.89
N MET A 19 5.28 9.41 -2.84
CA MET A 19 6.33 8.98 -3.76
C MET A 19 6.49 9.91 -4.97
N GLY A 20 5.50 10.75 -5.23
CA GLY A 20 5.54 11.65 -6.37
C GLY A 20 5.25 10.97 -7.69
N ARG A 21 4.59 9.82 -7.66
CA ARG A 21 4.21 9.11 -8.89
C ARG A 21 2.96 8.27 -8.67
N ILE A 22 2.35 7.88 -9.78
CA ILE A 22 1.20 6.98 -9.75
C ILE A 22 1.70 5.56 -9.46
N LEU A 23 0.99 4.84 -8.60
CA LEU A 23 1.34 3.47 -8.27
C LEU A 23 1.04 2.55 -9.46
N LYS A 24 1.88 1.54 -9.64
CA LYS A 24 1.64 0.53 -10.67
C LYS A 24 0.53 -0.40 -10.22
N ARG A 25 -0.13 -1.04 -11.20
CA ARG A 25 -1.26 -1.90 -10.92
C ARG A 25 -0.91 -3.04 -9.97
N ARG A 26 0.28 -3.61 -10.11
CA ARG A 26 0.70 -4.73 -9.27
C ARG A 26 1.19 -4.30 -7.90
N GLU A 27 1.53 -3.02 -7.73
CA GLU A 27 2.00 -2.54 -6.45
C GLU A 27 0.86 -2.54 -5.44
N VAL A 28 1.15 -2.98 -4.21
CA VAL A 28 0.14 -3.07 -3.16
C VAL A 28 0.58 -2.28 -1.95
N VAL A 29 -0.40 -1.69 -1.27
CA VAL A 29 -0.17 -0.94 -0.05
C VAL A 29 -0.66 -1.78 1.12
N HIS A 30 0.22 -1.97 2.10
CA HIS A 30 -0.06 -2.74 3.30
C HIS A 30 -0.28 -1.80 4.48
N HIS A 31 -1.30 -2.08 5.28
CA HIS A 31 -1.53 -1.36 6.54
C HIS A 31 -0.81 -2.11 7.64
N ILE A 32 0.18 -1.46 8.26
CA ILE A 32 1.05 -2.12 9.23
C ILE A 32 0.26 -2.70 10.41
N ASN A 33 -0.73 -1.95 10.90
CA ASN A 33 -1.56 -2.42 12.02
C ASN A 33 -2.77 -3.23 11.57
N HIS A 34 -2.87 -3.53 10.26
CA HIS A 34 -3.98 -4.29 9.67
C HIS A 34 -5.33 -3.58 9.75
N ASP A 35 -5.35 -2.29 10.06
CA ASP A 35 -6.58 -1.51 10.08
C ASP A 35 -6.71 -0.76 8.75
N PRO A 36 -7.62 -1.20 7.86
CA PRO A 36 -7.74 -0.58 6.53
C PRO A 36 -8.27 0.85 6.58
N GLN A 37 -8.76 1.30 7.72
CA GLN A 37 -9.23 2.68 7.86
C GLN A 37 -8.13 3.62 8.36
N ASP A 38 -7.01 3.08 8.80
CA ASP A 38 -5.91 3.88 9.31
C ASP A 38 -4.93 4.16 8.19
N ASN A 39 -5.19 5.24 7.46
CA ASN A 39 -4.42 5.60 6.27
C ASN A 39 -3.33 6.62 6.56
N ARG A 40 -2.89 6.72 7.81
CA ARG A 40 -1.76 7.58 8.13
C ARG A 40 -0.51 7.05 7.43
N PRO A 41 0.31 7.94 6.85
CA PRO A 41 1.51 7.49 6.14
C PRO A 41 2.40 6.58 6.98
N LYS A 42 2.52 6.83 8.27
CA LYS A 42 3.35 6.00 9.15
C LYS A 42 2.87 4.57 9.24
N ASN A 43 1.61 4.33 8.89
CA ASN A 43 0.99 3.01 8.97
C ASN A 43 1.00 2.30 7.61
N LEU A 44 1.62 2.89 6.58
CA LEU A 44 1.54 2.36 5.23
C LEU A 44 2.91 1.92 4.74
N GLN A 45 2.91 0.80 4.01
CA GLN A 45 4.09 0.27 3.33
C GLN A 45 3.69 -0.07 1.91
N LEU A 46 4.60 0.12 0.95
CA LEU A 46 4.35 -0.21 -0.44
C LEU A 46 5.22 -1.38 -0.87
N PHE A 47 4.61 -2.40 -1.45
CA PHE A 47 5.32 -3.56 -1.98
C PHE A 47 5.17 -3.61 -3.49
N ALA A 48 6.18 -4.18 -4.16
CA ALA A 48 6.18 -4.29 -5.61
C ALA A 48 5.04 -5.17 -6.12
N SER A 49 4.60 -6.14 -5.33
CA SER A 49 3.52 -7.02 -5.71
C SER A 49 2.91 -7.66 -4.46
N ASN A 50 1.74 -8.26 -4.64
CA ASN A 50 1.10 -8.99 -3.56
C ASN A 50 1.94 -10.17 -3.10
N GLN A 51 2.67 -10.80 -4.02
CA GLN A 51 3.56 -11.88 -3.69
C GLN A 51 4.67 -11.42 -2.76
N ASP A 52 5.27 -10.27 -3.06
CA ASP A 52 6.32 -9.70 -2.20
C ASP A 52 5.78 -9.39 -0.82
N HIS A 53 4.55 -8.88 -0.74
CA HIS A 53 3.90 -8.61 0.54
C HIS A 53 3.75 -9.87 1.37
N LYS A 54 3.29 -10.95 0.74
CA LYS A 54 3.12 -12.22 1.44
C LYS A 54 4.45 -12.80 1.90
N LEU A 55 5.46 -12.72 1.06
CA LEU A 55 6.80 -13.21 1.42
C LEU A 55 7.36 -12.42 2.59
N TYR A 56 7.14 -11.11 2.59
CA TYR A 56 7.61 -10.27 3.68
C TYR A 56 6.96 -10.67 5.00
N GLU A 57 5.67 -10.97 4.99
CA GLU A 57 4.97 -11.37 6.21
C GLU A 57 5.49 -12.69 6.75
N HIS A 58 5.94 -13.59 5.87
CA HIS A 58 6.43 -14.90 6.30
C HIS A 58 7.92 -14.90 6.62
N HIS A 59 8.70 -14.14 5.86
CA HIS A 59 10.17 -14.24 5.93
C HIS A 59 10.85 -12.91 6.23
N GLY A 60 10.11 -11.81 6.24
CA GLY A 60 10.70 -10.49 6.44
C GLY A 60 11.39 -9.93 5.22
N THR A 61 11.30 -10.62 4.08
CA THR A 61 11.89 -10.16 2.81
C THR A 61 10.98 -10.55 1.67
N PRO A 62 11.03 -9.80 0.56
CA PRO A 62 11.79 -8.58 0.35
C PRO A 62 11.18 -7.42 1.14
N ALA A 63 12.01 -6.46 1.51
CA ALA A 63 11.54 -5.29 2.23
C ALA A 63 10.61 -4.45 1.35
N PRO A 64 9.72 -3.65 1.96
CA PRO A 64 8.88 -2.77 1.17
C PRO A 64 9.72 -1.76 0.39
N ILE A 65 9.24 -1.37 -0.79
CA ILE A 65 9.94 -0.39 -1.60
C ILE A 65 9.73 1.04 -1.09
N TRP A 66 8.72 1.23 -0.25
CA TRP A 66 8.45 2.50 0.40
C TRP A 66 7.79 2.25 1.74
N GLN A 67 8.15 3.06 2.73
CA GLN A 67 7.54 2.99 4.05
C GLN A 67 7.45 4.40 4.60
N GLY A 68 6.26 4.73 5.10
CA GLY A 68 6.03 6.05 5.66
C GLY A 68 6.55 6.24 7.09
#